data_b7dd0f858dd71dd27d882797ca6ae751
#
_entry.id   b7dd0f858dd71dd27d882797ca6ae751
#
_cell.length_a   1.000
_cell.length_b   1.000
_cell.length_c   1.000
_cell.angle_alpha   90.00
_cell.angle_beta   90.00
_cell.angle_gamma   90.00
#
_symmetry.space_group_name_H-M   'P 1'
#
loop_
_entity.id
_entity.type
_entity.pdbx_description
1 polymer ?
#
loop_
_entity_poly.entity_id
_entity_poly.type
_entity_poly.pdbx_seq_one_letter_code
_entity_poly.pdbx_strand_id
1 'polypeptide(L)'
;MKNVLKIIKKPLINALVGMLLFAIPFFIHINLYIDMFLVIISYAGLTYSTFTAFFYLLEEFTQYKDHKKHLKISNIASGCTAMIMIILFSFPSLLPNYTGNESGYVKEHTIYVTTNHECDYCEISKDTRKRAVFLYNITHDKNVQVVDVSNDTNLGRSLNTKVKIFGSIVKVKNNEVKQIPYSRGTSDKKPLKTPTSYIYKSIYDIEKS
;
A
#
# COMPACT_ATOMS: atom_id res chain seq x y z
N MET A 1 19.98 21.16 -26.61
CA MET A 1 19.04 21.28 -25.48
C MET A 1 17.58 21.49 -25.89
N LYS A 2 17.23 22.44 -26.80
CA LYS A 2 15.83 22.69 -27.21
C LYS A 2 15.12 21.45 -27.81
N ASN A 3 15.81 20.60 -28.55
CA ASN A 3 15.23 19.42 -29.18
C ASN A 3 14.92 18.31 -28.16
N VAL A 4 15.79 18.09 -27.16
CA VAL A 4 15.58 17.09 -26.10
C VAL A 4 14.33 17.40 -25.27
N LEU A 5 14.15 18.67 -24.90
CA LEU A 5 12.96 19.13 -24.16
C LEU A 5 11.66 18.90 -24.96
N LYS A 6 11.70 19.10 -26.27
CA LYS A 6 10.54 18.88 -27.14
C LYS A 6 10.18 17.39 -27.24
N ILE A 7 11.19 16.53 -27.27
CA ILE A 7 11.04 15.06 -27.36
C ILE A 7 10.47 14.48 -26.06
N ILE A 8 10.97 14.94 -24.91
CA ILE A 8 10.59 14.42 -23.59
C ILE A 8 9.25 15.00 -23.11
N LYS A 9 8.74 16.07 -23.73
CA LYS A 9 7.52 16.75 -23.28
C LYS A 9 6.32 15.81 -23.13
N LYS A 10 6.09 14.92 -24.10
CA LYS A 10 4.95 14.00 -24.08
C LYS A 10 5.06 12.93 -23.00
N PRO A 11 6.19 12.18 -22.85
CA PRO A 11 6.40 11.30 -21.70
C PRO A 11 6.31 12.00 -20.36
N LEU A 12 6.82 13.23 -20.25
CA LEU A 12 6.78 14.01 -19.02
C LEU A 12 5.33 14.34 -18.61
N ILE A 13 4.50 14.75 -19.56
CA ILE A 13 3.07 15.01 -19.30
C ILE A 13 2.37 13.72 -18.83
N ASN A 14 2.62 12.59 -19.47
CA ASN A 14 2.04 11.32 -19.05
C ASN A 14 2.52 10.89 -17.65
N ALA A 15 3.79 11.12 -17.32
CA ALA A 15 4.32 10.88 -15.97
C ALA A 15 3.64 11.78 -14.93
N LEU A 16 3.46 13.05 -15.24
CA LEU A 16 2.74 13.99 -14.36
C LEU A 16 1.29 13.56 -14.13
N VAL A 17 0.59 13.13 -15.19
CA VAL A 17 -0.77 12.59 -15.03
C VAL A 17 -0.77 11.33 -14.17
N GLY A 18 0.18 10.41 -14.37
CA GLY A 18 0.33 9.22 -13.52
C GLY A 18 0.58 9.59 -12.05
N MET A 19 1.43 10.56 -11.77
CA MET A 19 1.70 11.06 -10.41
C MET A 19 0.46 11.72 -9.80
N LEU A 20 -0.29 12.50 -10.56
CA LEU A 20 -1.53 13.11 -10.09
C LEU A 20 -2.58 12.06 -9.74
N LEU A 21 -2.75 11.04 -10.58
CA LEU A 21 -3.67 9.92 -10.29
C LEU A 21 -3.24 9.15 -9.04
N PHE A 22 -1.93 8.98 -8.83
CA PHE A 22 -1.40 8.36 -7.61
C PHE A 22 -1.63 9.20 -6.37
N ALA A 23 -1.61 10.52 -6.50
CA ALA A 23 -1.82 11.45 -5.39
C ALA A 23 -3.29 11.49 -4.91
N ILE A 24 -4.27 11.12 -5.75
CA ILE A 24 -5.69 11.15 -5.36
C ILE A 24 -5.97 10.28 -4.13
N PRO A 25 -5.59 8.98 -4.06
CA PRO A 25 -5.78 8.16 -2.86
C PRO A 25 -5.06 8.70 -1.62
N PHE A 26 -3.95 9.44 -1.82
CA PHE A 26 -3.19 10.05 -0.73
C PHE A 26 -3.95 11.18 -0.03
N PHE A 27 -4.64 12.02 -0.80
CA PHE A 27 -5.35 13.18 -0.24
C PHE A 27 -6.84 12.90 0.02
N ILE A 28 -7.47 12.07 -0.80
CA ILE A 28 -8.91 11.84 -0.78
C ILE A 28 -9.16 10.34 -0.86
N HIS A 29 -9.43 9.72 0.30
CA HIS A 29 -9.90 8.34 0.30
C HIS A 29 -11.34 8.29 -0.20
N ILE A 30 -11.56 7.72 -1.38
CA ILE A 30 -12.88 7.61 -2.00
C ILE A 30 -13.47 6.22 -1.68
N ASN A 31 -12.79 5.17 -2.09
CA ASN A 31 -13.17 3.78 -1.88
C ASN A 31 -11.97 2.89 -2.17
N LEU A 32 -11.82 1.79 -1.39
CA LEU A 32 -10.72 0.84 -1.57
C LEU A 32 -10.53 0.40 -3.03
N TYR A 33 -11.60 0.07 -3.74
CA TYR A 33 -11.51 -0.43 -5.12
C TYR A 33 -11.08 0.67 -6.10
N ILE A 34 -11.54 1.89 -5.88
CA ILE A 34 -11.13 3.05 -6.68
C ILE A 34 -9.67 3.35 -6.40
N ASP A 35 -9.24 3.33 -5.15
CA ASP A 35 -7.85 3.56 -4.76
C ASP A 35 -6.93 2.48 -5.37
N MET A 36 -7.31 1.20 -5.30
CA MET A 36 -6.58 0.12 -5.98
C MET A 36 -6.47 0.33 -7.49
N PHE A 37 -7.56 0.72 -8.14
CA PHE A 37 -7.60 0.97 -9.58
C PHE A 37 -6.70 2.15 -9.96
N LEU A 38 -6.76 3.25 -9.22
CA LEU A 38 -5.91 4.42 -9.41
C LEU A 38 -4.42 4.07 -9.24
N VAL A 39 -4.08 3.27 -8.23
CA VAL A 39 -2.72 2.79 -8.00
C VAL A 39 -2.23 1.96 -9.20
N ILE A 40 -3.03 0.99 -9.67
CA ILE A 40 -2.66 0.14 -10.81
C ILE A 40 -2.41 0.99 -12.07
N ILE A 41 -3.32 1.90 -12.40
CA ILE A 41 -3.17 2.77 -13.58
C ILE A 41 -1.96 3.70 -13.43
N SER A 42 -1.73 4.24 -12.23
CA SER A 42 -0.61 5.14 -11.97
C SER A 42 0.74 4.45 -12.18
N TYR A 43 0.92 3.25 -11.61
CA TYR A 43 2.15 2.48 -11.80
C TYR A 43 2.35 2.06 -13.26
N ALA A 44 1.30 1.63 -13.95
CA ALA A 44 1.35 1.28 -15.36
C ALA A 44 1.70 2.52 -16.22
N GLY A 45 1.10 3.67 -15.93
CA GLY A 45 1.36 4.93 -16.63
C GLY A 45 2.77 5.46 -16.40
N LEU A 46 3.27 5.39 -15.15
CA LEU A 46 4.66 5.75 -14.81
C LEU A 46 5.65 4.84 -15.52
N THR A 47 5.42 3.52 -15.53
CA THR A 47 6.26 2.57 -16.26
C THR A 47 6.29 2.89 -17.75
N TYR A 48 5.14 3.10 -18.37
CA TYR A 48 5.05 3.51 -19.78
C TYR A 48 5.87 4.78 -20.06
N SER A 49 5.69 5.80 -19.23
CA SER A 49 6.36 7.09 -19.39
C SER A 49 7.87 6.98 -19.24
N THR A 50 8.33 6.20 -18.26
CA THR A 50 9.75 5.98 -18.01
C THR A 50 10.42 5.25 -19.18
N PHE A 51 9.83 4.16 -19.68
CA PHE A 51 10.37 3.43 -20.84
C PHE A 51 10.33 4.29 -22.10
N THR A 52 9.26 5.02 -22.33
CA THR A 52 9.13 5.90 -23.50
C THR A 52 10.17 7.03 -23.45
N ALA A 53 10.38 7.67 -22.31
CA ALA A 53 11.41 8.69 -22.14
C ALA A 53 12.81 8.12 -22.36
N PHE A 54 13.10 6.97 -21.79
CA PHE A 54 14.38 6.27 -21.96
C PHE A 54 14.66 5.98 -23.42
N PHE A 55 13.70 5.41 -24.16
CA PHE A 55 13.91 5.10 -25.59
C PHE A 55 14.05 6.35 -26.46
N TYR A 56 13.31 7.43 -26.17
CA TYR A 56 13.50 8.69 -26.88
C TYR A 56 14.88 9.29 -26.67
N LEU A 57 15.42 9.20 -25.46
CA LEU A 57 16.79 9.62 -25.20
C LEU A 57 17.78 8.72 -25.93
N LEU A 58 17.57 7.40 -25.91
CA LEU A 58 18.43 6.46 -26.63
C LEU A 58 18.44 6.74 -28.13
N GLU A 59 17.29 7.01 -28.76
CA GLU A 59 17.17 7.37 -30.18
C GLU A 59 17.96 8.65 -30.52
N GLU A 60 17.95 9.63 -29.62
CA GLU A 60 18.71 10.87 -29.80
C GLU A 60 20.24 10.65 -29.74
N PHE A 61 20.69 9.80 -28.79
CA PHE A 61 22.14 9.54 -28.62
C PHE A 61 22.72 8.56 -29.60
N THR A 62 21.94 7.55 -30.03
CA THR A 62 22.47 6.44 -30.88
C THR A 62 22.15 6.61 -32.35
N GLN A 63 21.35 7.59 -32.72
CA GLN A 63 20.81 7.78 -34.10
C GLN A 63 19.96 6.58 -34.59
N TYR A 64 19.74 5.58 -33.74
CA TYR A 64 18.89 4.44 -34.03
C TYR A 64 17.43 4.79 -33.81
N LYS A 65 16.65 4.87 -34.92
CA LYS A 65 15.24 5.32 -34.88
C LYS A 65 14.30 4.19 -35.22
N ASP A 66 13.92 3.39 -34.20
CA ASP A 66 12.84 2.41 -34.34
C ASP A 66 11.69 2.71 -33.37
N HIS A 67 11.07 3.86 -33.60
CA HIS A 67 10.03 4.42 -32.75
C HIS A 67 8.84 3.48 -32.51
N LYS A 68 8.44 2.71 -33.53
CA LYS A 68 7.31 1.76 -33.40
C LYS A 68 7.66 0.61 -32.45
N LYS A 69 8.87 0.10 -32.53
CA LYS A 69 9.35 -0.97 -31.66
C LYS A 69 9.46 -0.50 -30.21
N HIS A 70 10.01 0.69 -30.00
CA HIS A 70 10.16 1.28 -28.67
C HIS A 70 8.82 1.53 -27.98
N LEU A 71 7.82 2.09 -28.69
CA LEU A 71 6.47 2.24 -28.19
C LEU A 71 5.81 0.89 -27.86
N LYS A 72 6.03 -0.13 -28.68
CA LYS A 72 5.52 -1.48 -28.41
C LYS A 72 6.09 -2.05 -27.12
N ILE A 73 7.41 -1.90 -26.89
CA ILE A 73 8.07 -2.34 -25.66
C ILE A 73 7.53 -1.59 -24.45
N SER A 74 7.36 -0.26 -24.54
CA SER A 74 6.78 0.56 -23.46
C SER A 74 5.36 0.11 -23.10
N ASN A 75 4.53 -0.22 -24.10
CA ASN A 75 3.17 -0.74 -23.87
C ASN A 75 3.20 -2.11 -23.19
N ILE A 76 4.10 -3.01 -23.62
CA ILE A 76 4.25 -4.35 -23.00
C ILE A 76 4.70 -4.19 -21.55
N ALA A 77 5.71 -3.37 -21.27
CA ALA A 77 6.20 -3.13 -19.92
C ALA A 77 5.09 -2.57 -19.01
N SER A 78 4.32 -1.61 -19.50
CA SER A 78 3.16 -1.05 -18.78
C SER A 78 2.10 -2.11 -18.49
N GLY A 79 1.75 -2.93 -19.47
CA GLY A 79 0.81 -4.03 -19.31
C GLY A 79 1.29 -5.08 -18.30
N CYS A 80 2.57 -5.44 -18.34
CA CYS A 80 3.17 -6.34 -17.35
C CYS A 80 3.10 -5.77 -15.93
N THR A 81 3.39 -4.47 -15.77
CA THR A 81 3.30 -3.81 -14.47
C THR A 81 1.87 -3.83 -13.93
N ALA A 82 0.89 -3.50 -14.77
CA ALA A 82 -0.53 -3.58 -14.37
C ALA A 82 -0.92 -5.00 -13.94
N MET A 83 -0.50 -6.01 -14.71
CA MET A 83 -0.78 -7.43 -14.41
C MET A 83 -0.13 -7.86 -13.09
N ILE A 84 1.12 -7.48 -12.84
CA ILE A 84 1.81 -7.75 -11.56
C ILE A 84 1.03 -7.15 -10.40
N MET A 85 0.59 -5.90 -10.50
CA MET A 85 -0.17 -5.25 -9.45
C MET A 85 -1.51 -5.96 -9.19
N ILE A 86 -2.21 -6.38 -10.25
CA ILE A 86 -3.45 -7.15 -10.13
C ILE A 86 -3.20 -8.48 -9.42
N ILE A 87 -2.12 -9.19 -9.77
CA ILE A 87 -1.73 -10.45 -9.13
C ILE A 87 -1.43 -10.22 -7.65
N LEU A 88 -0.64 -9.22 -7.30
CA LEU A 88 -0.34 -8.89 -5.90
C LEU A 88 -1.60 -8.62 -5.08
N PHE A 89 -2.55 -7.86 -5.61
CA PHE A 89 -3.81 -7.61 -4.92
C PHE A 89 -4.73 -8.84 -4.85
N SER A 90 -4.64 -9.74 -5.83
CA SER A 90 -5.44 -10.97 -5.86
C SER A 90 -4.89 -12.05 -4.92
N PHE A 91 -3.56 -12.13 -4.78
CA PHE A 91 -2.87 -13.14 -3.99
C PHE A 91 -2.12 -12.52 -2.79
N PRO A 92 -2.80 -12.33 -1.64
CA PRO A 92 -2.21 -11.69 -0.47
C PRO A 92 -0.99 -12.42 0.12
N SER A 93 -0.83 -13.69 -0.19
CA SER A 93 0.36 -14.47 0.21
C SER A 93 1.65 -13.92 -0.39
N LEU A 94 1.57 -13.28 -1.57
CA LEU A 94 2.70 -12.64 -2.26
C LEU A 94 3.04 -11.26 -1.72
N LEU A 95 2.16 -10.65 -0.93
CA LEU A 95 2.38 -9.33 -0.38
C LEU A 95 3.45 -9.38 0.72
N PRO A 96 4.27 -8.32 0.86
CA PRO A 96 5.25 -8.24 1.92
C PRO A 96 4.59 -8.29 3.30
N ASN A 97 5.29 -8.91 4.24
CA ASN A 97 4.89 -8.89 5.64
C ASN A 97 5.45 -7.60 6.27
N TYR A 98 4.57 -6.67 6.62
CA TYR A 98 4.94 -5.47 7.36
C TYR A 98 5.01 -5.76 8.86
N THR A 99 5.83 -6.73 9.25
CA THR A 99 6.03 -7.06 10.67
C THR A 99 6.81 -5.94 11.35
N GLY A 100 6.37 -5.56 12.54
CA GLY A 100 7.09 -4.59 13.36
C GLY A 100 8.48 -5.10 13.73
N ASN A 101 9.41 -4.18 13.96
CA ASN A 101 10.74 -4.54 14.46
C ASN A 101 10.62 -5.17 15.85
N GLU A 102 10.84 -6.46 15.93
CA GLU A 102 10.63 -7.28 17.12
C GLU A 102 11.51 -6.84 18.32
N SER A 103 12.68 -6.26 18.04
CA SER A 103 13.58 -5.70 19.06
C SER A 103 13.25 -4.27 19.48
N GLY A 104 12.26 -3.64 18.82
CA GLY A 104 11.91 -2.25 19.01
C GLY A 104 10.89 -2.01 20.12
N TYR A 105 10.84 -0.75 20.56
CA TYR A 105 9.78 -0.25 21.43
C TYR A 105 8.68 0.43 20.62
N VAL A 106 7.52 0.64 21.24
CA VAL A 106 6.44 1.41 20.63
C VAL A 106 6.91 2.82 20.28
N LYS A 107 6.84 3.17 19.01
CA LYS A 107 7.21 4.49 18.50
C LYS A 107 5.98 5.37 18.42
N GLU A 108 6.13 6.62 18.86
CA GLU A 108 5.11 7.63 18.69
C GLU A 108 4.80 7.87 17.20
N HIS A 109 3.57 8.22 16.91
CA HIS A 109 3.04 8.46 15.57
C HIS A 109 3.08 7.26 14.60
N THR A 110 3.47 6.08 15.08
CA THR A 110 3.42 4.86 14.28
C THR A 110 2.06 4.20 14.44
N ILE A 111 1.53 3.66 13.34
CA ILE A 111 0.28 2.91 13.36
C ILE A 111 0.61 1.42 13.41
N TYR A 112 0.04 0.74 14.39
CA TYR A 112 0.19 -0.69 14.57
C TYR A 112 -1.14 -1.39 14.33
N VAL A 113 -1.10 -2.48 13.57
CA VAL A 113 -2.22 -3.39 13.40
C VAL A 113 -1.93 -4.62 14.25
N THR A 114 -2.62 -4.74 15.38
CA THR A 114 -2.36 -5.79 16.35
C THR A 114 -3.06 -7.10 15.97
N THR A 115 -2.40 -8.20 16.26
CA THR A 115 -2.92 -9.56 16.11
C THR A 115 -2.52 -10.39 17.31
N ASN A 116 -3.19 -11.54 17.50
CA ASN A 116 -2.89 -12.51 18.56
C ASN A 116 -3.19 -13.90 18.01
N HIS A 117 -2.40 -14.91 18.39
CA HIS A 117 -2.60 -16.31 17.98
C HIS A 117 -3.95 -16.88 18.44
N GLU A 118 -4.43 -16.45 19.61
CA GLU A 118 -5.71 -16.91 20.15
C GLU A 118 -6.92 -16.18 19.57
N CYS A 119 -6.69 -15.25 18.65
CA CYS A 119 -7.73 -14.43 18.04
C CYS A 119 -8.15 -15.03 16.69
N ASP A 120 -9.17 -15.86 16.67
CA ASP A 120 -9.74 -16.46 15.46
C ASP A 120 -10.05 -15.43 14.35
N TYR A 121 -10.54 -14.26 14.75
CA TYR A 121 -10.81 -13.14 13.82
C TYR A 121 -9.54 -12.61 13.18
N CYS A 122 -8.45 -12.59 13.94
CA CYS A 122 -7.17 -12.11 13.46
C CYS A 122 -6.65 -13.03 12.35
N GLU A 123 -6.80 -14.35 12.50
CA GLU A 123 -6.35 -15.32 11.51
C GLU A 123 -7.25 -15.31 10.26
N ILE A 124 -8.58 -15.33 10.43
CA ILE A 124 -9.54 -15.26 9.31
C ILE A 124 -9.36 -13.97 8.49
N SER A 125 -8.98 -12.87 9.15
CA SER A 125 -8.78 -11.58 8.50
C SER A 125 -7.34 -11.32 8.02
N LYS A 126 -6.46 -12.31 8.10
CA LYS A 126 -5.04 -12.19 7.73
C LYS A 126 -4.82 -11.63 6.32
N ASP A 127 -5.49 -12.21 5.34
CA ASP A 127 -5.36 -11.78 3.94
C ASP A 127 -5.92 -10.38 3.70
N THR A 128 -7.07 -10.07 4.29
CA THR A 128 -7.70 -8.76 4.16
C THR A 128 -6.87 -7.69 4.85
N ARG A 129 -6.25 -8.03 5.99
CA ARG A 129 -5.31 -7.17 6.71
C ARG A 129 -4.05 -6.91 5.90
N LYS A 130 -3.43 -7.94 5.32
CA LYS A 130 -2.25 -7.77 4.45
C LYS A 130 -2.53 -6.81 3.29
N ARG A 131 -3.66 -6.99 2.59
CA ARG A 131 -4.06 -6.10 1.49
C ARG A 131 -4.25 -4.65 1.97
N ALA A 132 -4.94 -4.45 3.08
CA ALA A 132 -5.20 -3.13 3.62
C ALA A 132 -3.91 -2.41 4.00
N VAL A 133 -3.02 -3.08 4.72
CA VAL A 133 -1.72 -2.52 5.15
C VAL A 133 -0.83 -2.24 3.95
N PHE A 134 -0.75 -3.18 3.00
CA PHE A 134 0.04 -2.98 1.78
C PHE A 134 -0.44 -1.76 0.99
N LEU A 135 -1.74 -1.70 0.68
CA LEU A 135 -2.30 -0.58 -0.06
C LEU A 135 -2.07 0.74 0.67
N TYR A 136 -2.28 0.75 1.99
CA TYR A 136 -2.09 1.95 2.80
C TYR A 136 -0.64 2.44 2.76
N ASN A 137 0.32 1.55 2.97
CA ASN A 137 1.74 1.88 2.97
C ASN A 137 2.22 2.42 1.62
N ILE A 138 1.76 1.86 0.50
CA ILE A 138 2.16 2.34 -0.84
C ILE A 138 1.46 3.64 -1.26
N THR A 139 0.27 3.93 -0.73
CA THR A 139 -0.49 5.14 -1.10
C THR A 139 -0.19 6.33 -0.21
N HIS A 140 0.22 6.12 1.04
CA HIS A 140 0.39 7.18 2.03
C HIS A 140 1.84 7.37 2.48
N ASP A 141 2.78 6.61 1.90
CA ASP A 141 4.20 6.61 2.31
C ASP A 141 4.36 6.50 3.83
N LYS A 142 3.57 5.63 4.44
CA LYS A 142 3.55 5.39 5.88
C LYS A 142 4.06 3.98 6.19
N ASN A 143 4.58 3.82 7.38
CA ASN A 143 5.02 2.54 7.86
C ASN A 143 4.00 1.98 8.88
N VAL A 144 2.87 1.52 8.37
CA VAL A 144 1.92 0.75 9.17
C VAL A 144 2.49 -0.64 9.39
N GLN A 145 2.64 -1.03 10.65
CA GLN A 145 3.26 -2.30 11.04
C GLN A 145 2.22 -3.27 11.60
N VAL A 146 2.38 -4.55 11.28
CA VAL A 146 1.59 -5.62 11.87
C VAL A 146 2.38 -6.21 13.02
N VAL A 147 1.80 -6.28 14.21
CA VAL A 147 2.45 -6.78 15.42
C VAL A 147 1.60 -7.85 16.07
N ASP A 148 2.22 -9.01 16.27
CA ASP A 148 1.63 -10.06 17.08
C ASP A 148 1.93 -9.77 18.55
N VAL A 149 0.88 -9.44 19.30
CA VAL A 149 1.01 -9.08 20.72
C VAL A 149 1.13 -10.30 21.63
N SER A 150 0.93 -11.52 21.10
CA SER A 150 1.17 -12.76 21.84
C SER A 150 2.64 -13.18 21.79
N ASN A 151 3.41 -12.66 20.85
CA ASN A 151 4.84 -12.93 20.77
C ASN A 151 5.59 -12.26 21.93
N ASP A 152 6.55 -12.98 22.49
CA ASP A 152 7.40 -12.51 23.61
C ASP A 152 8.50 -11.53 23.14
N THR A 153 8.14 -10.61 22.23
CA THR A 153 9.01 -9.55 21.74
C THR A 153 8.84 -8.28 22.58
N ASN A 154 9.86 -7.43 22.62
CA ASN A 154 9.76 -6.16 23.35
C ASN A 154 8.60 -5.29 22.85
N LEU A 155 8.39 -5.23 21.53
CA LEU A 155 7.30 -4.47 20.93
C LEU A 155 5.94 -5.14 21.24
N GLY A 156 5.83 -6.47 21.13
CA GLY A 156 4.62 -7.23 21.45
C GLY A 156 4.20 -7.02 22.91
N ARG A 157 5.12 -7.21 23.85
CA ARG A 157 4.86 -6.98 25.29
C ARG A 157 4.46 -5.53 25.59
N SER A 158 5.16 -4.56 25.01
CA SER A 158 4.87 -3.15 25.21
C SER A 158 3.51 -2.73 24.65
N LEU A 159 3.07 -3.32 23.54
CA LEU A 159 1.74 -3.10 22.99
C LEU A 159 0.67 -3.88 23.78
N ASN A 160 0.95 -5.11 24.20
CA ASN A 160 0.01 -5.93 24.95
C ASN A 160 -0.44 -5.24 26.26
N THR A 161 0.46 -4.53 26.95
CA THR A 161 0.13 -3.77 28.16
C THR A 161 -0.73 -2.55 27.88
N LYS A 162 -0.75 -2.03 26.65
CA LYS A 162 -1.45 -0.81 26.24
C LYS A 162 -2.76 -1.09 25.49
N VAL A 163 -2.89 -2.25 24.89
CA VAL A 163 -4.02 -2.62 24.01
C VAL A 163 -5.10 -3.31 24.83
N LYS A 164 -6.32 -2.80 24.77
CA LYS A 164 -7.48 -3.37 25.49
C LYS A 164 -8.20 -4.45 24.67
N ILE A 165 -8.10 -4.39 23.36
CA ILE A 165 -8.82 -5.28 22.42
C ILE A 165 -7.84 -5.77 21.39
N PHE A 166 -7.67 -7.09 21.27
CA PHE A 166 -6.89 -7.71 20.20
C PHE A 166 -7.64 -7.61 18.86
N GLY A 167 -6.89 -7.62 17.76
CA GLY A 167 -7.48 -7.37 16.45
C GLY A 167 -7.91 -5.91 16.29
N SER A 168 -7.02 -4.99 16.63
CA SER A 168 -7.27 -3.56 16.56
C SER A 168 -6.15 -2.82 15.84
N ILE A 169 -6.48 -1.62 15.39
CA ILE A 169 -5.54 -0.65 14.85
C ILE A 169 -5.24 0.34 15.98
N VAL A 170 -3.96 0.55 16.22
CA VAL A 170 -3.45 1.30 17.38
C VAL A 170 -2.53 2.40 16.91
N LYS A 171 -2.71 3.60 17.45
CA LYS A 171 -1.77 4.73 17.32
C LYS A 171 -1.40 5.23 18.69
N VAL A 172 -0.12 5.41 18.91
CA VAL A 172 0.39 5.98 20.16
C VAL A 172 0.86 7.41 19.89
N LYS A 173 0.34 8.34 20.69
CA LYS A 173 0.69 9.75 20.63
C LYS A 173 0.66 10.32 22.04
N ASN A 174 1.76 10.97 22.47
CA ASN A 174 1.90 11.56 23.81
C ASN A 174 1.58 10.57 24.95
N ASN A 175 2.05 9.33 24.85
CA ASN A 175 1.70 8.22 25.75
C ASN A 175 0.21 7.82 25.79
N GLU A 176 -0.65 8.48 25.03
CA GLU A 176 -2.03 8.07 24.87
C GLU A 176 -2.18 7.04 23.76
N VAL A 177 -3.01 6.04 23.99
CA VAL A 177 -3.30 4.98 23.04
C VAL A 177 -4.68 5.20 22.46
N LYS A 178 -4.72 5.53 21.18
CA LYS A 178 -5.97 5.47 20.40
C LYS A 178 -6.08 4.10 19.76
N GLN A 179 -7.26 3.52 19.81
CA GLN A 179 -7.51 2.15 19.38
C GLN A 179 -8.84 2.06 18.64
N ILE A 180 -8.83 1.46 17.45
CA ILE A 180 -10.03 1.12 16.67
C ILE A 180 -10.03 -0.39 16.44
N PRO A 181 -11.01 -1.15 17.01
CA PRO A 181 -11.11 -2.56 16.72
C PRO A 181 -11.49 -2.78 15.25
N TYR A 182 -10.75 -3.65 14.56
CA TYR A 182 -11.13 -4.12 13.23
C TYR A 182 -11.83 -5.49 13.27
N SER A 183 -11.73 -6.18 14.40
CA SER A 183 -12.53 -7.37 14.64
C SER A 183 -13.98 -6.95 14.88
N ARG A 184 -14.87 -7.32 13.97
CA ARG A 184 -16.32 -7.20 14.22
C ARG A 184 -16.72 -8.31 15.20
N GLY A 185 -17.20 -7.92 16.37
CA GLY A 185 -17.62 -8.83 17.45
C GLY A 185 -18.47 -10.01 16.96
N THR A 186 -18.54 -11.05 17.75
CA THR A 186 -19.27 -12.28 17.50
C THR A 186 -20.74 -12.03 17.21
N SER A 187 -21.21 -12.39 16.04
CA SER A 187 -22.56 -12.94 15.94
C SER A 187 -22.46 -14.41 16.36
N ASP A 188 -23.37 -14.84 17.16
CA ASP A 188 -23.39 -16.02 18.02
C ASP A 188 -22.87 -17.39 17.55
N LYS A 189 -22.29 -17.56 16.39
CA LYS A 189 -21.84 -18.88 15.93
C LYS A 189 -20.62 -18.95 15.00
N LYS A 190 -20.14 -17.88 14.35
CA LYS A 190 -18.91 -17.94 13.53
C LYS A 190 -18.21 -16.57 13.45
N PRO A 191 -16.87 -16.56 13.53
CA PRO A 191 -16.11 -15.35 13.32
C PRO A 191 -16.32 -14.83 11.89
N LEU A 192 -16.71 -13.57 11.74
CA LEU A 192 -16.92 -12.93 10.45
C LEU A 192 -15.62 -12.33 9.93
N LYS A 193 -15.22 -12.70 8.71
CA LYS A 193 -14.06 -12.10 8.03
C LYS A 193 -14.28 -10.60 7.87
N THR A 194 -13.34 -9.80 8.37
CA THR A 194 -13.39 -8.35 8.22
C THR A 194 -13.02 -7.94 6.79
N PRO A 195 -13.82 -7.13 6.10
CA PRO A 195 -13.50 -6.66 4.76
C PRO A 195 -12.22 -5.80 4.73
N THR A 196 -11.44 -5.90 3.66
CA THR A 196 -10.24 -5.08 3.43
C THR A 196 -10.55 -3.58 3.52
N SER A 197 -11.69 -3.15 2.96
CA SER A 197 -12.13 -1.75 2.97
C SER A 197 -12.36 -1.22 4.38
N TYR A 198 -12.85 -2.05 5.30
CA TYR A 198 -13.05 -1.64 6.68
C TYR A 198 -11.73 -1.43 7.40
N ILE A 199 -10.78 -2.36 7.25
CA ILE A 199 -9.46 -2.25 7.86
C ILE A 199 -8.72 -1.03 7.30
N TYR A 200 -8.74 -0.85 5.97
CA TYR A 200 -8.12 0.28 5.29
C TYR A 200 -8.69 1.62 5.79
N LYS A 201 -10.01 1.74 5.85
CA LYS A 201 -10.67 2.93 6.39
C LYS A 201 -10.31 3.18 7.85
N SER A 202 -10.26 2.14 8.68
CA SER A 202 -9.91 2.27 10.09
C SER A 202 -8.47 2.75 10.30
N ILE A 203 -7.51 2.35 9.43
CA ILE A 203 -6.14 2.89 9.44
C ILE A 203 -6.16 4.38 9.12
N TYR A 204 -6.93 4.78 8.10
CA TYR A 204 -7.07 6.17 7.71
C TYR A 204 -7.71 7.04 8.80
N ASP A 205 -8.77 6.56 9.44
CA ASP A 205 -9.48 7.27 10.50
C ASP A 205 -8.59 7.48 11.75
N ILE A 206 -7.79 6.47 12.11
CA ILE A 206 -6.87 6.57 13.26
C ILE A 206 -5.67 7.48 12.95
N GLU A 207 -5.25 7.55 11.69
CA GLU A 207 -4.18 8.48 11.31
C GLU A 207 -4.59 9.93 11.51
N LYS A 208 -5.81 10.27 11.13
CA LYS A 208 -6.33 11.64 11.23
C LYS A 208 -6.71 12.06 12.65
N SER A 209 -6.83 11.11 13.56
CA SER A 209 -7.16 11.38 14.97
C SER A 209 -5.90 11.71 15.78
#